data_16dfeaf4865e7b7eb62fdc99c80e3557
#
_entry.id   16dfeaf4865e7b7eb62fdc99c80e3557
#
_cell.length_a   1.000
_cell.length_b   1.000
_cell.length_c   1.000
_cell.angle_alpha   90.00
_cell.angle_beta   90.00
_cell.angle_gamma   90.00
#
_symmetry.space_group_name_H-M   'P 1'
#
loop_
_entity.id
_entity.type
_entity.pdbx_description
1 polymer ?
#
loop_
_entity_poly.entity_id
_entity_poly.type
_entity_poly.pdbx_seq_one_letter_code
_entity_poly.pdbx_strand_id
1 'polypeptide(L)'
;MNKLHLVTSMTVLIPALMMAMPASKAQTPATQPVQLPKLPYAQSALRPYISSRTMSFHYGKHHQGYVDNLNKMIAGTPMAEMPLEKIVKETSGVADKAGVFNNAAQIWNHTFYWNSLKPNGGGKPTGAIAAAIDKDLGGYDKFKADFAAAAVTQFGSGWAWLVSDAGTLKIVKTGNAEVPLTKGQTPLLTIDVWEHAYYLDYQNLRAKYVETLIDKLLNWDFANKNFAG
;
A
#
# COMPACT_ATOMS: atom_id res chain seq x y z
N MET A 1 36.95 -54.38 79.57
CA MET A 1 37.13 -55.01 78.24
C MET A 1 36.04 -54.57 77.34
N ASN A 2 36.23 -53.51 76.59
CA ASN A 2 35.24 -52.92 75.69
C ASN A 2 35.64 -53.24 74.25
N LYS A 3 34.79 -53.98 73.56
CA LYS A 3 34.94 -54.25 72.10
C LYS A 3 34.38 -53.14 71.29
N LEU A 4 35.25 -52.47 70.57
CA LEU A 4 34.87 -51.42 69.57
C LEU A 4 34.40 -52.08 68.28
N HIS A 5 33.18 -51.85 67.87
CA HIS A 5 32.66 -52.29 66.56
C HIS A 5 32.90 -51.17 65.55
N LEU A 6 33.69 -51.46 64.53
CA LEU A 6 33.96 -50.59 63.39
C LEU A 6 32.81 -50.81 62.39
N VAL A 7 32.02 -49.76 62.13
CA VAL A 7 30.96 -49.73 61.10
C VAL A 7 31.58 -49.14 59.84
N THR A 8 31.78 -49.94 58.84
CA THR A 8 32.28 -49.50 57.52
C THR A 8 31.09 -48.98 56.71
N SER A 9 31.04 -47.67 56.46
CA SER A 9 30.04 -47.04 55.63
C SER A 9 30.45 -47.18 54.15
N MET A 10 29.64 -47.89 53.36
CA MET A 10 29.86 -48.07 51.93
C MET A 10 29.12 -47.02 51.16
N THR A 11 29.83 -46.01 50.65
CA THR A 11 29.25 -44.93 49.81
C THR A 11 29.04 -45.45 48.40
N VAL A 12 27.79 -45.61 48.01
CA VAL A 12 27.38 -45.94 46.62
C VAL A 12 27.38 -44.66 45.80
N LEU A 13 28.31 -44.59 44.84
CA LEU A 13 28.35 -43.52 43.82
C LEU A 13 27.34 -43.87 42.72
N ILE A 14 26.25 -43.12 42.62
CA ILE A 14 25.28 -43.21 41.49
C ILE A 14 25.77 -42.28 40.40
N PRO A 15 26.08 -42.76 39.18
CA PRO A 15 26.42 -41.89 38.07
C PRO A 15 25.16 -41.13 37.60
N ALA A 16 25.17 -39.78 37.63
CA ALA A 16 24.15 -38.92 37.07
C ALA A 16 24.20 -39.02 35.55
N LEU A 17 23.23 -39.72 34.97
CA LEU A 17 23.01 -39.73 33.51
C LEU A 17 22.42 -38.41 33.07
N MET A 18 23.28 -37.50 32.57
CA MET A 18 22.82 -36.25 31.89
C MET A 18 22.12 -36.60 30.60
N MET A 19 20.80 -36.67 30.60
CA MET A 19 19.99 -36.68 29.37
C MET A 19 20.12 -35.31 28.70
N ALA A 20 20.81 -35.27 27.57
CA ALA A 20 20.80 -34.09 26.67
C ALA A 20 19.37 -33.88 26.14
N MET A 21 18.69 -32.85 26.57
CA MET A 21 17.43 -32.45 25.97
C MET A 21 17.67 -32.00 24.53
N PRO A 22 16.89 -32.50 23.53
CA PRO A 22 17.01 -32.04 22.18
C PRO A 22 16.69 -30.51 22.17
N ALA A 23 17.59 -29.72 21.55
CA ALA A 23 17.37 -28.31 21.34
C ALA A 23 16.06 -28.10 20.58
N SER A 24 15.10 -27.47 21.24
CA SER A 24 13.85 -27.03 20.58
C SER A 24 14.24 -26.12 19.43
N LYS A 25 13.98 -26.56 18.18
CA LYS A 25 14.08 -25.66 17.02
C LYS A 25 13.11 -24.52 17.29
N ALA A 26 13.66 -23.31 17.50
CA ALA A 26 12.86 -22.10 17.56
C ALA A 26 11.98 -22.07 16.30
N GLN A 27 10.67 -22.20 16.47
CA GLN A 27 9.72 -22.00 15.39
C GLN A 27 9.86 -20.54 14.95
N THR A 28 10.39 -20.34 13.74
CA THR A 28 10.34 -19.05 13.05
C THR A 28 8.88 -18.61 13.07
N PRO A 29 8.54 -17.38 13.51
CA PRO A 29 7.17 -16.91 13.46
C PRO A 29 6.64 -17.09 12.05
N ALA A 30 5.46 -17.69 11.91
CA ALA A 30 4.82 -17.85 10.62
C ALA A 30 4.63 -16.45 10.03
N THR A 31 5.32 -16.17 8.93
CA THR A 31 5.22 -14.88 8.22
C THR A 31 3.77 -14.69 7.78
N GLN A 32 3.15 -13.59 8.20
CA GLN A 32 1.79 -13.27 7.75
C GLN A 32 1.89 -12.75 6.32
N PRO A 33 1.24 -13.40 5.36
CA PRO A 33 1.26 -12.94 3.98
C PRO A 33 0.63 -11.54 3.89
N VAL A 34 1.04 -10.76 2.88
CA VAL A 34 0.38 -9.48 2.58
C VAL A 34 -1.09 -9.75 2.33
N GLN A 35 -1.96 -9.03 3.05
CA GLN A 35 -3.41 -9.17 2.93
C GLN A 35 -3.97 -8.11 1.99
N LEU A 36 -5.05 -8.44 1.27
CA LEU A 36 -5.83 -7.44 0.55
C LEU A 36 -6.46 -6.47 1.56
N PRO A 37 -6.09 -5.18 1.58
CA PRO A 37 -6.66 -4.22 2.51
C PRO A 37 -8.16 -4.06 2.28
N LYS A 38 -8.94 -3.97 3.36
CA LYS A 38 -10.39 -3.73 3.25
C LYS A 38 -10.67 -2.37 2.60
N LEU A 39 -11.69 -2.32 1.74
CA LEU A 39 -12.21 -1.05 1.23
C LEU A 39 -12.71 -0.18 2.39
N PRO A 40 -12.48 1.15 2.35
CA PRO A 40 -13.00 2.06 3.37
C PRO A 40 -14.52 2.32 3.23
N TYR A 41 -15.15 1.75 2.22
CA TYR A 41 -16.59 1.85 1.93
C TYR A 41 -17.10 0.57 1.23
N ALA A 42 -18.42 0.41 1.12
CA ALA A 42 -19.01 -0.71 0.39
C ALA A 42 -18.68 -0.60 -1.12
N GLN A 43 -18.56 -1.73 -1.82
CA GLN A 43 -18.27 -1.75 -3.27
C GLN A 43 -19.30 -0.99 -4.13
N SER A 44 -20.50 -0.78 -3.62
CA SER A 44 -21.55 -0.01 -4.31
C SER A 44 -21.56 1.48 -3.98
N ALA A 45 -20.74 1.92 -3.03
CA ALA A 45 -20.85 3.26 -2.45
C ALA A 45 -20.41 4.41 -3.39
N LEU A 46 -19.61 4.12 -4.41
CA LEU A 46 -19.15 5.13 -5.38
C LEU A 46 -20.13 5.31 -6.57
N ARG A 47 -21.27 4.57 -6.56
CA ARG A 47 -22.32 4.77 -7.57
C ARG A 47 -22.95 6.16 -7.41
N PRO A 48 -23.41 6.76 -8.53
CA PRO A 48 -23.44 6.23 -9.90
C PRO A 48 -22.13 6.42 -10.69
N TYR A 49 -21.06 6.94 -10.08
CA TYR A 49 -19.84 7.40 -10.76
C TYR A 49 -18.86 6.25 -11.07
N ILE A 50 -18.76 5.26 -10.19
CA ILE A 50 -18.06 3.99 -10.44
C ILE A 50 -19.04 2.86 -10.10
N SER A 51 -19.26 1.97 -11.06
CA SER A 51 -20.21 0.87 -10.88
C SER A 51 -19.67 -0.21 -9.94
N SER A 52 -20.59 -0.95 -9.28
CA SER A 52 -20.21 -2.13 -8.50
C SER A 52 -19.52 -3.20 -9.36
N ARG A 53 -19.82 -3.23 -10.68
CA ARG A 53 -19.16 -4.13 -11.61
C ARG A 53 -17.69 -3.75 -11.78
N THR A 54 -17.39 -2.48 -12.03
CA THR A 54 -15.99 -1.99 -12.05
C THR A 54 -15.28 -2.30 -10.74
N MET A 55 -15.90 -2.01 -9.60
CA MET A 55 -15.31 -2.31 -8.29
C MET A 55 -15.03 -3.80 -8.08
N SER A 56 -15.92 -4.70 -8.54
CA SER A 56 -15.72 -6.15 -8.40
C SER A 56 -14.51 -6.66 -9.20
N PHE A 57 -14.20 -6.07 -10.33
CA PHE A 57 -12.99 -6.39 -11.10
C PHE A 57 -11.77 -5.65 -10.56
N HIS A 58 -11.87 -4.35 -10.36
CA HIS A 58 -10.74 -3.50 -10.00
C HIS A 58 -10.18 -3.87 -8.62
N TYR A 59 -11.03 -3.98 -7.60
CA TYR A 59 -10.63 -4.43 -6.27
C TYR A 59 -10.52 -5.96 -6.17
N GLY A 60 -11.57 -6.68 -6.60
CA GLY A 60 -11.69 -8.11 -6.36
C GLY A 60 -10.86 -8.99 -7.30
N LYS A 61 -10.36 -8.47 -8.43
CA LYS A 61 -9.50 -9.22 -9.37
C LYS A 61 -8.14 -8.58 -9.55
N HIS A 62 -8.06 -7.31 -9.96
CA HIS A 62 -6.76 -6.66 -10.20
C HIS A 62 -5.98 -6.48 -8.89
N HIS A 63 -6.55 -5.80 -7.89
CA HIS A 63 -5.86 -5.57 -6.61
C HIS A 63 -5.56 -6.89 -5.89
N GLN A 64 -6.52 -7.82 -5.81
CA GLN A 64 -6.28 -9.16 -5.25
C GLN A 64 -5.19 -9.91 -6.02
N GLY A 65 -5.18 -9.85 -7.35
CA GLY A 65 -4.18 -10.50 -8.17
C GLY A 65 -2.75 -10.01 -7.88
N TYR A 66 -2.56 -8.72 -7.64
CA TYR A 66 -1.26 -8.19 -7.21
C TYR A 66 -0.84 -8.73 -5.84
N VAL A 67 -1.77 -8.84 -4.90
CA VAL A 67 -1.53 -9.44 -3.58
C VAL A 67 -1.11 -10.90 -3.71
N ASP A 68 -1.86 -11.69 -4.48
CA ASP A 68 -1.58 -13.11 -4.68
C ASP A 68 -0.22 -13.34 -5.36
N ASN A 69 0.10 -12.52 -6.37
CA ASN A 69 1.37 -12.60 -7.09
C ASN A 69 2.54 -12.19 -6.21
N LEU A 70 2.43 -11.10 -5.46
CA LEU A 70 3.49 -10.67 -4.54
C LEU A 70 3.78 -11.78 -3.53
N ASN A 71 2.76 -12.32 -2.87
CA ASN A 71 2.92 -13.37 -1.87
C ASN A 71 3.63 -14.62 -2.43
N LYS A 72 3.33 -15.01 -3.68
CA LYS A 72 4.04 -16.11 -4.35
C LYS A 72 5.52 -15.78 -4.58
N MET A 73 5.83 -14.54 -4.98
CA MET A 73 7.20 -14.13 -5.30
C MET A 73 8.09 -13.99 -4.07
N ILE A 74 7.53 -13.55 -2.92
CA ILE A 74 8.30 -13.31 -1.70
C ILE A 74 8.29 -14.49 -0.73
N ALA A 75 7.52 -15.53 -0.99
CA ALA A 75 7.42 -16.71 -0.12
C ALA A 75 8.80 -17.32 0.15
N GLY A 76 9.13 -17.54 1.43
CA GLY A 76 10.43 -18.10 1.86
C GLY A 76 11.62 -17.15 1.71
N THR A 77 11.41 -15.89 1.35
CA THR A 77 12.43 -14.86 1.31
C THR A 77 12.34 -13.91 2.51
N PRO A 78 13.39 -13.17 2.87
CA PRO A 78 13.32 -12.13 3.90
C PRO A 78 12.25 -11.06 3.63
N MET A 79 11.85 -10.84 2.38
CA MET A 79 10.81 -9.87 2.02
C MET A 79 9.43 -10.25 2.53
N ALA A 80 9.16 -11.54 2.81
CA ALA A 80 7.88 -11.98 3.38
C ALA A 80 7.60 -11.39 4.78
N GLU A 81 8.64 -10.92 5.46
CA GLU A 81 8.54 -10.29 6.80
C GLU A 81 8.60 -8.76 6.74
N MET A 82 8.76 -8.18 5.56
CA MET A 82 8.91 -6.73 5.40
C MET A 82 7.55 -6.04 5.27
N PRO A 83 7.40 -4.83 5.83
CA PRO A 83 6.29 -3.95 5.48
C PRO A 83 6.25 -3.68 3.98
N LEU A 84 5.05 -3.62 3.40
CA LEU A 84 4.84 -3.43 1.96
C LEU A 84 5.60 -2.21 1.41
N GLU A 85 5.57 -1.09 2.12
CA GLU A 85 6.26 0.14 1.70
C GLU A 85 7.79 -0.04 1.65
N LYS A 86 8.34 -0.85 2.56
CA LYS A 86 9.77 -1.18 2.54
C LYS A 86 10.11 -2.04 1.33
N ILE A 87 9.27 -3.03 0.99
CA ILE A 87 9.45 -3.84 -0.23
C ILE A 87 9.47 -2.93 -1.46
N VAL A 88 8.50 -2.00 -1.57
CA VAL A 88 8.44 -1.03 -2.69
C VAL A 88 9.73 -0.24 -2.80
N LYS A 89 10.23 0.34 -1.69
CA LYS A 89 11.44 1.17 -1.69
C LYS A 89 12.70 0.39 -2.02
N GLU A 90 12.84 -0.83 -1.48
CA GLU A 90 14.05 -1.65 -1.68
C GLU A 90 14.12 -2.37 -3.03
N THR A 91 12.98 -2.49 -3.73
CA THR A 91 12.94 -3.15 -5.04
C THR A 91 12.84 -2.17 -6.21
N SER A 92 12.64 -0.88 -5.93
CA SER A 92 12.56 0.16 -6.94
C SER A 92 13.89 0.30 -7.68
N GLY A 93 13.84 0.23 -9.01
CA GLY A 93 15.03 0.36 -9.88
C GLY A 93 15.96 -0.85 -9.88
N VAL A 94 15.62 -1.93 -9.17
CA VAL A 94 16.42 -3.17 -9.12
C VAL A 94 15.91 -4.12 -10.20
N ALA A 95 16.68 -4.34 -11.25
CA ALA A 95 16.25 -5.02 -12.47
C ALA A 95 15.71 -6.45 -12.23
N ASP A 96 16.40 -7.26 -11.42
CA ASP A 96 16.03 -8.63 -11.09
C ASP A 96 14.84 -8.71 -10.10
N LYS A 97 14.43 -7.58 -9.52
CA LYS A 97 13.27 -7.47 -8.62
C LYS A 97 12.09 -6.73 -9.24
N ALA A 98 12.13 -6.43 -10.53
CA ALA A 98 11.07 -5.67 -11.22
C ALA A 98 9.67 -6.29 -11.04
N GLY A 99 9.56 -7.61 -11.05
CA GLY A 99 8.29 -8.33 -10.79
C GLY A 99 7.78 -8.10 -9.37
N VAL A 100 8.64 -8.14 -8.36
CA VAL A 100 8.29 -7.87 -6.96
C VAL A 100 7.89 -6.40 -6.81
N PHE A 101 8.69 -5.48 -7.35
CA PHE A 101 8.38 -4.04 -7.35
C PHE A 101 6.99 -3.77 -7.95
N ASN A 102 6.73 -4.27 -9.15
CA ASN A 102 5.48 -4.01 -9.84
C ASN A 102 4.26 -4.46 -9.01
N ASN A 103 4.30 -5.66 -8.43
CA ASN A 103 3.18 -6.15 -7.63
C ASN A 103 3.07 -5.40 -6.29
N ALA A 104 4.16 -5.17 -5.58
CA ALA A 104 4.16 -4.44 -4.31
C ALA A 104 3.70 -2.98 -4.48
N ALA A 105 4.20 -2.28 -5.49
CA ALA A 105 3.82 -0.92 -5.79
C ALA A 105 2.35 -0.82 -6.22
N GLN A 106 1.85 -1.77 -7.03
CA GLN A 106 0.43 -1.81 -7.39
C GLN A 106 -0.49 -2.06 -6.20
N ILE A 107 -0.11 -2.92 -5.24
CA ILE A 107 -0.88 -3.08 -4.00
C ILE A 107 -0.93 -1.76 -3.24
N TRP A 108 0.21 -1.08 -3.12
CA TRP A 108 0.30 0.20 -2.43
C TRP A 108 -0.53 1.28 -3.13
N ASN A 109 -0.37 1.44 -4.46
CA ASN A 109 -1.08 2.42 -5.29
C ASN A 109 -2.60 2.24 -5.22
N HIS A 110 -3.09 1.00 -5.34
CA HIS A 110 -4.53 0.71 -5.25
C HIS A 110 -5.08 0.97 -3.85
N THR A 111 -4.35 0.57 -2.81
CA THR A 111 -4.74 0.88 -1.42
C THR A 111 -4.86 2.39 -1.21
N PHE A 112 -3.90 3.15 -1.72
CA PHE A 112 -3.90 4.61 -1.64
C PHE A 112 -5.04 5.22 -2.46
N TYR A 113 -5.32 4.67 -3.65
CA TYR A 113 -6.43 5.09 -4.51
C TYR A 113 -7.79 4.90 -3.84
N TRP A 114 -8.04 3.76 -3.19
CA TRP A 114 -9.31 3.55 -2.49
C TRP A 114 -9.52 4.59 -1.38
N ASN A 115 -8.49 4.98 -0.67
CA ASN A 115 -8.54 6.02 0.36
C ASN A 115 -8.62 7.44 -0.24
N SER A 116 -8.11 7.66 -1.46
CA SER A 116 -8.21 8.93 -2.18
C SER A 116 -9.63 9.26 -2.64
N LEU A 117 -10.54 8.30 -2.59
CA LEU A 117 -11.95 8.45 -2.96
C LEU A 117 -12.85 8.24 -1.75
N LYS A 118 -14.00 8.93 -1.73
CA LYS A 118 -15.08 8.70 -0.79
C LYS A 118 -16.44 8.96 -1.40
N PRO A 119 -17.51 8.29 -0.93
CA PRO A 119 -18.88 8.67 -1.28
C PRO A 119 -19.15 10.13 -0.90
N ASN A 120 -19.83 10.87 -1.79
CA ASN A 120 -20.13 12.29 -1.59
C ASN A 120 -18.88 13.15 -1.36
N GLY A 121 -17.76 12.77 -1.97
CA GLY A 121 -16.51 13.53 -1.98
C GLY A 121 -16.50 14.60 -3.07
N GLY A 122 -15.29 14.99 -3.48
CA GLY A 122 -15.07 16.01 -4.51
C GLY A 122 -15.32 17.45 -4.04
N GLY A 123 -15.53 18.32 -5.00
CA GLY A 123 -15.70 19.75 -4.70
C GLY A 123 -14.41 20.43 -4.22
N LYS A 124 -14.55 21.64 -3.64
CA LYS A 124 -13.41 22.40 -3.16
C LYS A 124 -12.85 21.82 -1.86
N PRO A 125 -11.52 21.78 -1.71
CA PRO A 125 -10.88 21.34 -0.48
C PRO A 125 -11.17 22.30 0.68
N THR A 126 -11.01 21.79 1.90
CA THR A 126 -11.07 22.55 3.14
C THR A 126 -9.82 22.27 3.99
N GLY A 127 -9.59 23.04 5.04
CA GLY A 127 -8.46 22.82 5.95
C GLY A 127 -7.10 23.25 5.37
N ALA A 128 -6.03 22.66 5.90
CA ALA A 128 -4.66 23.02 5.57
C ALA A 128 -4.32 22.80 4.09
N ILE A 129 -4.85 21.74 3.48
CA ILE A 129 -4.60 21.45 2.07
C ILE A 129 -5.18 22.52 1.14
N ALA A 130 -6.31 23.17 1.49
CA ALA A 130 -6.88 24.25 0.71
C ALA A 130 -5.93 25.46 0.63
N ALA A 131 -5.41 25.90 1.78
CA ALA A 131 -4.44 27.00 1.83
C ALA A 131 -3.15 26.68 1.08
N ALA A 132 -2.68 25.41 1.15
CA ALA A 132 -1.50 24.97 0.42
C ALA A 132 -1.75 24.94 -1.11
N ILE A 133 -2.94 24.52 -1.55
CA ILE A 133 -3.32 24.56 -2.97
C ILE A 133 -3.36 26.02 -3.48
N ASP A 134 -3.92 26.94 -2.70
CA ASP A 134 -3.94 28.35 -3.06
C ASP A 134 -2.52 28.91 -3.20
N LYS A 135 -1.66 28.59 -2.25
CA LYS A 135 -0.27 29.07 -2.21
C LYS A 135 0.59 28.48 -3.33
N ASP A 136 0.58 27.15 -3.46
CA ASP A 136 1.59 26.42 -4.25
C ASP A 136 1.12 26.15 -5.68
N LEU A 137 -0.20 26.04 -5.91
CA LEU A 137 -0.80 25.64 -7.19
C LEU A 137 -1.67 26.75 -7.82
N GLY A 138 -1.80 27.92 -7.17
CA GLY A 138 -2.53 29.06 -7.73
C GLY A 138 -4.05 28.94 -7.61
N GLY A 139 -4.54 28.19 -6.62
CA GLY A 139 -5.94 28.04 -6.30
C GLY A 139 -6.61 26.78 -6.88
N TYR A 140 -7.83 26.52 -6.39
CA TYR A 140 -8.55 25.29 -6.69
C TYR A 140 -8.82 25.08 -8.18
N ASP A 141 -9.22 26.11 -8.90
CA ASP A 141 -9.60 25.98 -10.32
C ASP A 141 -8.38 25.62 -11.18
N LYS A 142 -7.23 26.19 -10.86
CA LYS A 142 -5.95 25.83 -11.51
C LYS A 142 -5.51 24.43 -11.11
N PHE A 143 -5.57 24.08 -9.83
CA PHE A 143 -5.31 22.71 -9.36
C PHE A 143 -6.17 21.70 -10.12
N LYS A 144 -7.49 21.92 -10.21
CA LYS A 144 -8.43 21.03 -10.92
C LYS A 144 -8.01 20.85 -12.38
N ALA A 145 -7.70 21.94 -13.07
CA ALA A 145 -7.28 21.90 -14.47
C ALA A 145 -5.96 21.12 -14.64
N ASP A 146 -4.96 21.42 -13.83
CA ASP A 146 -3.64 20.81 -13.91
C ASP A 146 -3.67 19.31 -13.52
N PHE A 147 -4.46 18.95 -12.49
CA PHE A 147 -4.60 17.57 -12.04
C PHE A 147 -5.35 16.72 -13.08
N ALA A 148 -6.41 17.28 -13.67
CA ALA A 148 -7.11 16.65 -14.77
C ALA A 148 -6.18 16.48 -16.00
N ALA A 149 -5.43 17.51 -16.35
CA ALA A 149 -4.48 17.44 -17.46
C ALA A 149 -3.40 16.37 -17.23
N ALA A 150 -2.84 16.30 -16.01
CA ALA A 150 -1.84 15.27 -15.67
C ALA A 150 -2.43 13.84 -15.83
N ALA A 151 -3.65 13.62 -15.34
CA ALA A 151 -4.33 12.33 -15.45
C ALA A 151 -4.67 11.95 -16.90
N VAL A 152 -5.22 12.89 -17.67
CA VAL A 152 -5.63 12.64 -19.06
C VAL A 152 -4.42 12.42 -19.98
N THR A 153 -3.35 13.20 -19.78
CA THR A 153 -2.14 13.13 -20.60
C THR A 153 -1.12 12.08 -20.17
N GLN A 154 -1.42 11.30 -19.10
CA GLN A 154 -0.60 10.12 -18.79
C GLN A 154 -0.74 9.12 -19.94
N PHE A 155 0.33 8.97 -20.72
CA PHE A 155 0.34 8.06 -21.86
C PHE A 155 0.33 6.60 -21.39
N GLY A 156 -0.61 5.80 -21.89
CA GLY A 156 -0.79 4.41 -21.48
C GLY A 156 -1.36 4.28 -20.06
N SER A 157 -0.92 3.23 -19.36
CA SER A 157 -1.30 2.94 -17.99
C SER A 157 -0.49 3.76 -17.00
N GLY A 158 -1.09 4.18 -15.90
CA GLY A 158 -0.38 4.94 -14.87
C GLY A 158 -1.32 5.63 -13.91
N TRP A 159 -0.80 6.70 -13.28
CA TRP A 159 -1.40 7.37 -12.14
C TRP A 159 -1.14 8.88 -12.23
N ALA A 160 -2.09 9.68 -11.75
CA ALA A 160 -1.86 11.10 -11.47
C ALA A 160 -1.90 11.31 -9.95
N TRP A 161 -1.00 12.16 -9.45
CA TRP A 161 -0.79 12.36 -8.02
C TRP A 161 -0.79 13.84 -7.66
N LEU A 162 -1.43 14.17 -6.52
CA LEU A 162 -1.09 15.33 -5.73
C LEU A 162 -0.07 14.88 -4.68
N VAL A 163 1.08 15.52 -4.62
CA VAL A 163 2.17 15.19 -3.68
C VAL A 163 2.64 16.43 -2.92
N SER A 164 3.21 16.20 -1.74
CA SER A 164 4.11 17.17 -1.10
C SER A 164 5.55 16.77 -1.39
N ASP A 165 6.33 17.68 -1.94
CA ASP A 165 7.74 17.53 -2.25
C ASP A 165 8.52 18.58 -1.46
N ALA A 166 9.20 18.14 -0.40
CA ALA A 166 9.88 19.02 0.55
C ALA A 166 8.98 20.17 1.07
N GLY A 167 7.70 19.85 1.38
CA GLY A 167 6.73 20.79 1.92
C GLY A 167 6.02 21.69 0.87
N THR A 168 6.30 21.51 -0.42
CA THR A 168 5.64 22.22 -1.53
C THR A 168 4.72 21.27 -2.28
N LEU A 169 3.49 21.68 -2.55
CA LEU A 169 2.57 20.87 -3.35
C LEU A 169 2.99 20.83 -4.82
N LYS A 170 2.92 19.64 -5.39
CA LYS A 170 3.14 19.41 -6.82
C LYS A 170 2.12 18.42 -7.36
N ILE A 171 1.80 18.57 -8.65
CA ILE A 171 1.07 17.59 -9.42
C ILE A 171 2.08 16.82 -10.25
N VAL A 172 2.10 15.49 -10.11
CA VAL A 172 2.99 14.61 -10.86
C VAL A 172 2.20 13.45 -11.47
N LYS A 173 2.78 12.80 -12.48
CA LYS A 173 2.24 11.57 -13.06
C LYS A 173 3.31 10.51 -13.14
N THR A 174 2.91 9.25 -13.00
CA THR A 174 3.80 8.09 -13.05
C THR A 174 3.25 7.04 -13.99
N GLY A 175 4.13 6.34 -14.69
CA GLY A 175 3.76 5.24 -15.58
C GLY A 175 3.67 3.92 -14.85
N ASN A 176 2.82 3.03 -15.36
CA ASN A 176 2.71 1.64 -14.89
C ASN A 176 2.54 1.53 -13.37
N ALA A 177 3.49 0.91 -12.66
CA ALA A 177 3.48 0.69 -11.22
C ALA A 177 4.27 1.75 -10.43
N GLU A 178 4.94 2.70 -11.09
CA GLU A 178 5.75 3.71 -10.40
C GLU A 178 4.94 4.49 -9.35
N VAL A 179 5.60 4.85 -8.27
CA VAL A 179 5.01 5.53 -7.11
C VAL A 179 5.90 6.67 -6.63
N PRO A 180 5.36 7.84 -6.25
CA PRO A 180 6.15 9.00 -5.79
C PRO A 180 7.01 8.73 -4.55
N LEU A 181 6.64 7.76 -3.70
CA LEU A 181 7.41 7.36 -2.52
C LEU A 181 8.87 7.02 -2.82
N THR A 182 9.13 6.43 -4.00
CA THR A 182 10.49 6.03 -4.41
C THR A 182 11.35 7.22 -4.82
N LYS A 183 10.73 8.40 -4.97
CA LYS A 183 11.38 9.69 -5.27
C LYS A 183 11.45 10.62 -4.05
N GLY A 184 11.13 10.11 -2.84
CA GLY A 184 11.12 10.91 -1.61
C GLY A 184 9.96 11.88 -1.49
N GLN A 185 8.94 11.77 -2.32
CA GLN A 185 7.75 12.61 -2.30
C GLN A 185 6.69 11.97 -1.40
N THR A 186 5.89 12.78 -0.72
CA THR A 186 4.76 12.33 0.10
C THR A 186 3.47 12.41 -0.73
N PRO A 187 2.85 11.27 -1.11
CA PRO A 187 1.57 11.27 -1.81
C PRO A 187 0.43 11.77 -0.92
N LEU A 188 -0.46 12.57 -1.48
CA LEU A 188 -1.62 13.15 -0.80
C LEU A 188 -2.94 12.64 -1.38
N LEU A 189 -3.06 12.58 -2.71
CA LEU A 189 -4.17 11.99 -3.46
C LEU A 189 -3.64 11.33 -4.73
N THR A 190 -4.40 10.37 -5.25
CA THR A 190 -4.12 9.77 -6.56
C THR A 190 -5.39 9.48 -7.36
N ILE A 191 -5.24 9.48 -8.68
CA ILE A 191 -6.22 8.98 -9.65
C ILE A 191 -5.54 7.88 -10.46
N ASP A 192 -6.17 6.70 -10.48
CA ASP A 192 -5.79 5.59 -11.34
C ASP A 192 -6.27 5.85 -12.77
N VAL A 193 -5.35 5.84 -13.75
CA VAL A 193 -5.67 6.00 -15.17
C VAL A 193 -5.31 4.77 -16.00
N TRP A 194 -5.09 3.64 -15.36
CA TRP A 194 -5.16 2.34 -16.03
C TRP A 194 -6.56 2.13 -16.57
N GLU A 195 -6.69 1.56 -17.76
CA GLU A 195 -8.01 1.35 -18.38
C GLU A 195 -8.95 0.48 -17.55
N HIS A 196 -8.42 -0.47 -16.77
CA HIS A 196 -9.23 -1.28 -15.88
C HIS A 196 -9.99 -0.47 -14.81
N ALA A 197 -9.53 0.74 -14.49
CA ALA A 197 -10.18 1.61 -13.51
C ALA A 197 -11.49 2.21 -14.02
N TYR A 198 -11.64 2.38 -15.34
CA TYR A 198 -12.75 3.16 -15.89
C TYR A 198 -13.41 2.58 -17.16
N TYR A 199 -12.78 1.65 -17.87
CA TYR A 199 -13.25 1.26 -19.21
C TYR A 199 -14.66 0.66 -19.24
N LEU A 200 -15.06 -0.07 -18.18
CA LEU A 200 -16.41 -0.64 -18.11
C LEU A 200 -17.51 0.41 -17.96
N ASP A 201 -17.21 1.58 -17.37
CA ASP A 201 -18.19 2.63 -17.12
C ASP A 201 -18.07 3.81 -18.10
N TYR A 202 -16.87 4.07 -18.62
CA TYR A 202 -16.56 5.26 -19.41
C TYR A 202 -15.94 4.95 -20.78
N GLN A 203 -15.56 3.71 -21.07
CA GLN A 203 -14.85 3.29 -22.27
C GLN A 203 -13.61 4.19 -22.54
N ASN A 204 -13.51 4.78 -23.73
CA ASN A 204 -12.41 5.68 -24.11
C ASN A 204 -12.49 7.09 -23.49
N LEU A 205 -13.53 7.39 -22.71
CA LEU A 205 -13.78 8.73 -22.17
C LEU A 205 -12.99 8.98 -20.86
N ARG A 206 -11.66 8.77 -20.87
CA ARG A 206 -10.78 9.01 -19.71
C ARG A 206 -10.97 10.40 -19.12
N ALA A 207 -11.09 11.43 -19.96
CA ALA A 207 -11.30 12.80 -19.49
C ALA A 207 -12.56 12.92 -18.63
N LYS A 208 -13.67 12.30 -19.06
CA LYS A 208 -14.94 12.32 -18.31
C LYS A 208 -14.84 11.58 -16.99
N TYR A 209 -14.18 10.43 -16.98
CA TYR A 209 -13.88 9.70 -15.75
C TYR A 209 -13.09 10.56 -14.75
N VAL A 210 -11.99 11.17 -15.20
CA VAL A 210 -11.11 12.00 -14.36
C VAL A 210 -11.87 13.19 -13.79
N GLU A 211 -12.61 13.93 -14.64
CA GLU A 211 -13.45 15.06 -14.22
C GLU A 211 -14.46 14.64 -13.14
N THR A 212 -15.12 13.49 -13.37
CA THR A 212 -16.11 12.95 -12.43
C THR A 212 -15.48 12.62 -11.07
N LEU A 213 -14.28 12.00 -11.05
CA LEU A 213 -13.61 11.72 -9.80
C LEU A 213 -13.25 12.99 -9.02
N ILE A 214 -12.70 14.01 -9.71
CA ILE A 214 -12.32 15.26 -9.09
C ILE A 214 -13.56 15.98 -8.50
N ASP A 215 -14.66 16.00 -9.23
CA ASP A 215 -15.85 16.75 -8.84
C ASP A 215 -16.73 16.05 -7.82
N LYS A 216 -16.67 14.72 -7.72
CA LYS A 216 -17.68 13.92 -7.00
C LYS A 216 -17.12 12.95 -5.96
N LEU A 217 -15.83 12.61 -6.02
CA LEU A 217 -15.31 11.50 -5.23
C LEU A 217 -14.01 11.78 -4.48
N LEU A 218 -13.22 12.81 -4.82
CA LEU A 218 -11.95 13.06 -4.11
C LEU A 218 -12.15 13.20 -2.60
N ASN A 219 -11.30 12.54 -1.83
CA ASN A 219 -11.34 12.52 -0.37
C ASN A 219 -10.37 13.56 0.22
N TRP A 220 -10.84 14.78 0.40
CA TRP A 220 -10.04 15.85 0.96
C TRP A 220 -9.64 15.65 2.44
N ASP A 221 -10.41 14.86 3.20
CA ASP A 221 -10.02 14.52 4.58
C ASP A 221 -8.76 13.64 4.59
N PHE A 222 -8.69 12.71 3.63
CA PHE A 222 -7.50 11.88 3.44
C PHE A 222 -6.29 12.70 2.98
N ALA A 223 -6.51 13.65 2.06
CA ALA A 223 -5.46 14.58 1.64
C ALA A 223 -4.93 15.41 2.81
N ASN A 224 -5.82 16.00 3.63
CA ASN A 224 -5.43 16.75 4.82
C ASN A 224 -4.64 15.89 5.83
N LYS A 225 -5.08 14.64 6.07
CA LYS A 225 -4.39 13.71 6.96
C LYS A 225 -2.96 13.45 6.48
N ASN A 226 -2.76 13.18 5.19
CA ASN A 226 -1.44 12.91 4.62
C ASN A 226 -0.56 14.17 4.56
N PHE A 227 -1.17 15.35 4.48
CA PHE A 227 -0.45 16.63 4.44
C PHE A 227 0.04 17.06 5.83
N ALA A 228 -0.65 16.67 6.89
CA ALA A 228 -0.26 16.97 8.26
C ALA A 228 0.90 16.09 8.80
N GLY A 229 1.26 15.01 8.09
CA GLY A 229 2.34 14.07 8.45
C GLY A 229 1.83 12.92 9.26
#